data_7a73faf1994e3ff59fb142646c0cceb5
#
_entry.id   7a73faf1994e3ff59fb142646c0cceb5
#
_cell.length_a   1.000
_cell.length_b   1.000
_cell.length_c   1.000
_cell.angle_alpha   90.00
_cell.angle_beta   90.00
_cell.angle_gamma   90.00
#
_symmetry.space_group_name_H-M   'P 1'
#
loop_
_entity.id
_entity.type
_entity.pdbx_description
1 polymer ?
#
loop_
_entity_poly.entity_id
_entity_poly.type
_entity_poly.pdbx_seq_one_letter_code
_entity_poly.pdbx_strand_id
1 'polypeptide(L)'
;MALVPMVVEQTSRGERAYDIYSRLLRDNIIFLGTPIDDQIANLVVAQMLFLSGEDPEKDVQLYINSPGGSITAGLAIYDTMQFIKNNVVTYCIGQAASMGAFLLLSGTKGKRFALPNSRILIHQPSMGGLSGQATDIDIHAREILRIREITNTLMAKHTGQPLDRIERDVERDFIMTAQQAKEYGIVDEIIDRPRT
;
A
#
# COMPACT_ATOMS: atom_id res chain seq x y z
N MET A 1 -4.50 -20.04 -11.44
CA MET A 1 -3.97 -19.80 -10.06
C MET A 1 -2.52 -20.24 -10.06
N ALA A 2 -1.59 -19.38 -9.65
CA ALA A 2 -0.18 -19.78 -9.54
C ALA A 2 -0.03 -20.79 -8.37
N LEU A 3 0.84 -21.78 -8.54
CA LEU A 3 1.16 -22.73 -7.47
C LEU A 3 1.97 -21.99 -6.38
N VAL A 4 1.47 -22.01 -5.14
CA VAL A 4 2.21 -21.44 -4.00
C VAL A 4 3.19 -22.50 -3.49
N PRO A 5 4.51 -22.22 -3.50
CA PRO A 5 5.50 -23.21 -3.06
C PRO A 5 5.46 -23.41 -1.54
N MET A 6 5.77 -24.63 -1.12
CA MET A 6 5.93 -24.99 0.30
C MET A 6 7.41 -24.98 0.69
N VAL A 7 7.68 -24.47 1.88
CA VAL A 7 9.02 -24.44 2.51
C VAL A 7 8.99 -25.36 3.74
N VAL A 8 9.95 -26.25 3.86
CA VAL A 8 10.12 -27.12 5.03
C VAL A 8 11.29 -26.64 5.87
N GLU A 9 11.04 -26.36 7.14
CA GLU A 9 12.05 -25.99 8.13
C GLU A 9 12.30 -27.14 9.11
N GLN A 10 13.56 -27.44 9.35
CA GLN A 10 13.99 -28.34 10.41
C GLN A 10 14.01 -27.58 11.73
N THR A 11 13.27 -28.06 12.73
CA THR A 11 13.28 -27.50 14.09
C THR A 11 13.70 -28.57 15.10
N SER A 12 14.05 -28.15 16.31
CA SER A 12 14.35 -29.09 17.41
C SER A 12 13.17 -30.01 17.78
N ARG A 13 11.95 -29.70 17.29
CA ARG A 13 10.73 -30.48 17.53
C ARG A 13 10.24 -31.24 16.28
N GLY A 14 11.07 -31.33 15.22
CA GLY A 14 10.76 -31.97 13.94
C GLY A 14 10.59 -30.99 12.79
N GLU A 15 10.12 -31.50 11.66
CA GLU A 15 9.89 -30.74 10.45
C GLU A 15 8.57 -29.96 10.53
N ARG A 16 8.59 -28.73 10.05
CA ARG A 16 7.40 -27.91 9.85
C ARG A 16 7.34 -27.39 8.42
N ALA A 17 6.21 -27.61 7.77
CA ALA A 17 5.93 -27.09 6.43
C ALA A 17 5.09 -25.82 6.51
N TYR A 18 5.49 -24.80 5.74
CA TYR A 18 4.77 -23.55 5.55
C TYR A 18 4.62 -23.26 4.06
N ASP A 19 3.52 -22.65 3.65
CA ASP A 19 3.55 -21.95 2.37
C ASP A 19 4.48 -20.73 2.44
N ILE A 20 4.94 -20.25 1.28
CA ILE A 20 5.95 -19.18 1.25
C ILE A 20 5.46 -17.88 1.92
N TYR A 21 4.17 -17.53 1.81
CA TYR A 21 3.64 -16.31 2.44
C TYR A 21 3.55 -16.45 3.95
N SER A 22 3.09 -17.59 4.46
CA SER A 22 3.10 -17.90 5.90
C SER A 22 4.51 -17.90 6.46
N ARG A 23 5.50 -18.35 5.67
CA ARG A 23 6.90 -18.30 6.10
C ARG A 23 7.44 -16.86 6.17
N LEU A 24 7.14 -16.04 5.18
CA LEU A 24 7.49 -14.61 5.17
C LEU A 24 6.81 -13.83 6.30
N LEU A 25 5.56 -14.15 6.61
CA LEU A 25 4.80 -13.51 7.69
C LEU A 25 5.50 -13.67 9.06
N ARG A 26 6.17 -14.79 9.32
CA ARG A 26 6.97 -15.00 10.54
C ARG A 26 8.15 -14.01 10.65
N ASP A 27 8.62 -13.49 9.54
CA ASP A 27 9.65 -12.45 9.49
C ASP A 27 9.04 -11.04 9.41
N ASN A 28 7.74 -10.89 9.73
CA ASN A 28 6.96 -9.66 9.66
C ASN A 28 6.83 -9.09 8.24
N ILE A 29 6.90 -9.93 7.22
CA ILE A 29 6.78 -9.55 5.81
C ILE A 29 5.38 -9.87 5.30
N ILE A 30 4.67 -8.85 4.83
CA ILE A 30 3.39 -8.92 4.15
C ILE A 30 3.59 -8.57 2.67
N PHE A 31 2.97 -9.33 1.78
CA PHE A 31 3.10 -9.13 0.34
C PHE A 31 1.78 -8.69 -0.28
N LEU A 32 1.77 -7.48 -0.86
CA LEU A 32 0.64 -6.92 -1.62
C LEU A 32 1.00 -6.94 -3.11
N GLY A 33 0.78 -8.09 -3.77
CA GLY A 33 1.21 -8.36 -5.14
C GLY A 33 0.07 -8.44 -6.17
N THR A 34 -1.13 -7.94 -5.83
CA THR A 34 -2.34 -8.05 -6.65
C THR A 34 -3.11 -6.73 -6.68
N PRO A 35 -4.17 -6.60 -7.54
CA PRO A 35 -5.17 -5.56 -7.34
C PRO A 35 -5.77 -5.61 -5.93
N ILE A 36 -6.11 -4.44 -5.39
CA ILE A 36 -6.66 -4.26 -4.05
C ILE A 36 -8.18 -4.37 -4.14
N ASP A 37 -8.73 -5.42 -3.55
CA ASP A 37 -10.16 -5.62 -3.32
C ASP A 37 -10.43 -5.88 -1.83
N ASP A 38 -11.69 -6.09 -1.46
CA ASP A 38 -12.07 -6.29 -0.06
C ASP A 38 -11.46 -7.57 0.53
N GLN A 39 -11.26 -8.63 -0.27
CA GLN A 39 -10.66 -9.87 0.22
C GLN A 39 -9.18 -9.69 0.54
N ILE A 40 -8.45 -9.06 -0.36
CA ILE A 40 -7.02 -8.73 -0.17
C ILE A 40 -6.84 -7.76 1.00
N ALA A 41 -7.70 -6.73 1.10
CA ALA A 41 -7.64 -5.79 2.21
C ALA A 41 -7.85 -6.49 3.56
N ASN A 42 -8.88 -7.31 3.69
CA ASN A 42 -9.15 -8.07 4.90
C ASN A 42 -7.98 -9.00 5.28
N LEU A 43 -7.34 -9.63 4.29
CA LEU A 43 -6.18 -10.49 4.54
C LEU A 43 -4.96 -9.67 5.04
N VAL A 44 -4.66 -8.53 4.41
CA VAL A 44 -3.57 -7.65 4.83
C VAL A 44 -3.82 -7.08 6.23
N VAL A 45 -5.04 -6.60 6.49
CA VAL A 45 -5.47 -6.11 7.81
C VAL A 45 -5.31 -7.19 8.88
N ALA A 46 -5.79 -8.40 8.63
CA ALA A 46 -5.67 -9.52 9.58
C ALA A 46 -4.20 -9.85 9.89
N GLN A 47 -3.33 -9.85 8.88
CA GLN A 47 -1.89 -10.07 9.06
C GLN A 47 -1.25 -8.94 9.90
N MET A 48 -1.57 -7.67 9.63
CA MET A 48 -1.07 -6.53 10.41
C MET A 48 -1.50 -6.61 11.88
N LEU A 49 -2.77 -6.91 12.14
CA LEU A 49 -3.30 -7.06 13.50
C LEU A 49 -2.66 -8.23 14.22
N PHE A 50 -2.46 -9.36 13.55
CA PHE A 50 -1.77 -10.52 14.10
C PHE A 50 -0.33 -10.16 14.51
N LEU A 51 0.44 -9.55 13.62
CA LEU A 51 1.83 -9.16 13.89
C LEU A 51 1.94 -8.12 15.02
N SER A 52 1.00 -7.18 15.07
CA SER A 52 0.94 -6.19 16.14
C SER A 52 0.60 -6.81 17.51
N GLY A 53 -0.16 -7.89 17.52
CA GLY A 53 -0.46 -8.66 18.73
C GLY A 53 0.71 -9.53 19.21
N GLU A 54 1.53 -10.03 18.27
CA GLU A 54 2.70 -10.86 18.59
C GLU A 54 3.87 -10.04 19.15
N ASP A 55 4.22 -8.93 18.46
CA ASP A 55 5.32 -8.05 18.89
C ASP A 55 5.07 -6.62 18.37
N PRO A 56 4.58 -5.71 19.19
CA PRO A 56 4.29 -4.34 18.78
C PRO A 56 5.53 -3.46 18.52
N GLU A 57 6.72 -3.90 18.92
CA GLU A 57 7.98 -3.16 18.74
C GLU A 57 8.69 -3.51 17.42
N LYS A 58 8.34 -4.65 16.83
CA LYS A 58 8.96 -5.10 15.60
C LYS A 58 8.29 -4.47 14.38
N ASP A 59 9.08 -3.92 13.46
CA ASP A 59 8.57 -3.31 12.23
C ASP A 59 7.79 -4.33 11.37
N VAL A 60 6.66 -3.90 10.82
CA VAL A 60 5.91 -4.64 9.79
C VAL A 60 6.42 -4.20 8.42
N GLN A 61 6.80 -5.13 7.58
CA GLN A 61 7.35 -4.88 6.24
C GLN A 61 6.28 -5.17 5.18
N LEU A 62 5.80 -4.15 4.49
CA LEU A 62 4.80 -4.26 3.43
C LEU A 62 5.46 -4.12 2.06
N TYR A 63 5.57 -5.22 1.33
CA TYR A 63 6.08 -5.24 -0.04
C TYR A 63 4.94 -5.05 -1.03
N ILE A 64 5.04 -4.04 -1.89
CA ILE A 64 3.98 -3.59 -2.79
C ILE A 64 4.40 -3.78 -4.24
N ASN A 65 3.62 -4.60 -4.98
CA ASN A 65 3.63 -4.72 -6.44
C ASN A 65 2.17 -4.75 -6.92
N SER A 66 1.50 -3.60 -6.87
CA SER A 66 0.06 -3.52 -7.07
C SER A 66 -0.31 -2.41 -8.06
N PRO A 67 -1.27 -2.66 -8.96
CA PRO A 67 -1.86 -1.62 -9.80
C PRO A 67 -2.84 -0.71 -9.05
N GLY A 68 -3.10 -0.94 -7.77
CA GLY A 68 -4.15 -0.28 -7.00
C GLY A 68 -5.46 -1.06 -7.03
N GLY A 69 -6.58 -0.38 -6.84
CA GLY A 69 -7.90 -1.02 -6.82
C GLY A 69 -8.93 -0.24 -6.01
N SER A 70 -9.79 -0.94 -5.28
CA SER A 70 -10.87 -0.35 -4.47
C SER A 70 -10.32 0.64 -3.43
N ILE A 71 -10.88 1.84 -3.43
CA ILE A 71 -10.44 2.91 -2.52
C ILE A 71 -10.81 2.57 -1.08
N THR A 72 -12.03 2.09 -0.85
CA THR A 72 -12.49 1.72 0.50
C THR A 72 -11.67 0.58 1.09
N ALA A 73 -11.34 -0.43 0.27
CA ALA A 73 -10.44 -1.51 0.64
C ALA A 73 -9.03 -0.99 0.98
N GLY A 74 -8.49 -0.07 0.17
CA GLY A 74 -7.20 0.55 0.42
C GLY A 74 -7.20 1.44 1.67
N LEU A 75 -8.28 2.18 1.94
CA LEU A 75 -8.40 2.96 3.16
C LEU A 75 -8.48 2.08 4.42
N ALA A 76 -9.08 0.89 4.36
CA ALA A 76 -9.07 -0.06 5.46
C ALA A 76 -7.64 -0.51 5.81
N ILE A 77 -6.80 -0.77 4.80
CA ILE A 77 -5.38 -1.06 5.02
C ILE A 77 -4.66 0.17 5.59
N TYR A 78 -4.88 1.36 5.01
CA TYR A 78 -4.28 2.61 5.46
C TYR A 78 -4.57 2.89 6.95
N ASP A 79 -5.84 2.84 7.32
CA ASP A 79 -6.25 3.09 8.70
C ASP A 79 -5.63 2.08 9.67
N THR A 80 -5.51 0.82 9.25
CA THR A 80 -4.83 -0.22 10.04
C THR A 80 -3.33 0.08 10.19
N MET A 81 -2.65 0.51 9.11
CA MET A 81 -1.24 0.93 9.17
C MET A 81 -1.02 2.07 10.19
N GLN A 82 -2.00 2.99 10.31
CA GLN A 82 -1.92 4.10 11.27
C GLN A 82 -2.36 3.70 12.68
N PHE A 83 -3.18 2.66 12.82
CA PHE A 83 -3.76 2.21 14.08
C PHE A 83 -2.82 1.33 14.91
N ILE A 84 -2.06 0.43 14.27
CA ILE A 84 -1.13 -0.47 14.95
C ILE A 84 0.05 0.31 15.53
N LYS A 85 0.67 -0.22 16.60
CA LYS A 85 1.83 0.41 17.24
C LYS A 85 3.12 0.25 16.45
N ASN A 86 3.22 -0.79 15.65
CA ASN A 86 4.39 -1.10 14.84
C ASN A 86 4.67 0.01 13.82
N ASN A 87 5.93 0.30 13.55
CA ASN A 87 6.25 1.00 12.30
C ASN A 87 5.90 0.12 11.11
N VAL A 88 5.34 0.73 10.07
CA VAL A 88 5.09 0.05 8.80
C VAL A 88 6.11 0.52 7.78
N VAL A 89 7.02 -0.37 7.44
CA VAL A 89 8.03 -0.16 6.40
C VAL A 89 7.42 -0.55 5.06
N THR A 90 7.46 0.33 4.08
CA THR A 90 6.88 0.06 2.76
C THR A 90 7.95 -0.04 1.69
N TYR A 91 7.81 -1.03 0.80
CA TYR A 91 8.72 -1.27 -0.31
C TYR A 91 7.94 -1.35 -1.62
N CYS A 92 8.29 -0.51 -2.59
CA CYS A 92 7.83 -0.68 -3.96
C CYS A 92 8.77 -1.62 -4.72
N ILE A 93 8.22 -2.75 -5.19
CA ILE A 93 8.89 -3.69 -6.08
C ILE A 93 8.07 -3.82 -7.36
N GLY A 94 8.65 -3.52 -8.52
CA GLY A 94 7.94 -3.47 -9.80
C GLY A 94 7.06 -2.23 -9.92
N GLN A 95 5.85 -2.23 -9.36
CA GLN A 95 4.98 -1.05 -9.42
C GLN A 95 4.17 -0.80 -8.15
N ALA A 96 3.90 0.47 -7.89
CA ALA A 96 2.86 0.92 -6.98
C ALA A 96 2.02 1.99 -7.68
N ALA A 97 0.78 1.65 -8.05
CA ALA A 97 -0.09 2.55 -8.78
C ALA A 97 -1.39 2.81 -8.02
N SER A 98 -1.95 4.03 -8.14
CA SER A 98 -3.24 4.39 -7.54
C SER A 98 -3.24 4.12 -6.03
N MET A 99 -4.18 3.32 -5.51
CA MET A 99 -4.19 2.91 -4.09
C MET A 99 -2.90 2.18 -3.67
N GLY A 100 -2.19 1.50 -4.57
CA GLY A 100 -0.88 0.93 -4.26
C GLY A 100 0.18 2.01 -3.95
N ALA A 101 0.20 3.11 -4.71
CA ALA A 101 1.06 4.26 -4.43
C ALA A 101 0.63 4.99 -3.15
N PHE A 102 -0.68 5.07 -2.90
CA PHE A 102 -1.22 5.64 -1.67
C PHE A 102 -0.76 4.86 -0.43
N LEU A 103 -0.77 3.53 -0.47
CA LEU A 103 -0.25 2.71 0.63
C LEU A 103 1.28 2.82 0.75
N LEU A 104 2.00 2.91 -0.36
CA LEU A 104 3.45 3.10 -0.34
C LEU A 104 3.85 4.37 0.41
N LEU A 105 3.25 5.51 0.06
CA LEU A 105 3.55 6.80 0.71
C LEU A 105 3.08 6.89 2.16
N SER A 106 2.16 6.01 2.57
CA SER A 106 1.56 5.98 3.90
C SER A 106 2.37 5.21 4.94
N GLY A 107 3.50 4.61 4.55
CA GLY A 107 4.45 3.99 5.47
C GLY A 107 5.05 4.99 6.47
N THR A 108 5.67 4.46 7.50
CA THR A 108 6.36 5.27 8.52
C THR A 108 7.43 6.13 7.86
N LYS A 109 7.43 7.44 8.16
CA LYS A 109 8.38 8.39 7.59
C LYS A 109 9.82 7.96 7.88
N GLY A 110 10.68 8.00 6.85
CA GLY A 110 12.05 7.48 6.90
C GLY A 110 12.17 5.98 6.61
N LYS A 111 11.02 5.27 6.45
CA LYS A 111 10.97 3.82 6.21
C LYS A 111 10.15 3.45 4.95
N ARG A 112 10.12 4.33 3.95
CA ARG A 112 9.43 4.12 2.67
C ARG A 112 10.47 3.98 1.57
N PHE A 113 10.46 2.83 0.89
CA PHE A 113 11.51 2.46 -0.05
C PHE A 113 10.98 2.10 -1.43
N ALA A 114 11.82 2.30 -2.46
CA ALA A 114 11.56 1.78 -3.79
C ALA A 114 12.84 1.09 -4.33
N LEU A 115 12.66 0.03 -5.13
CA LEU A 115 13.75 -0.52 -5.91
C LEU A 115 14.03 0.38 -7.15
N PRO A 116 15.24 0.37 -7.71
CA PRO A 116 15.66 1.34 -8.73
C PRO A 116 14.78 1.40 -9.98
N ASN A 117 14.19 0.28 -10.38
CA ASN A 117 13.35 0.17 -11.58
C ASN A 117 11.85 0.21 -11.26
N SER A 118 11.47 0.59 -10.04
CA SER A 118 10.07 0.69 -9.65
C SER A 118 9.36 1.83 -10.39
N ARG A 119 8.10 1.57 -10.78
CA ARG A 119 7.19 2.53 -11.37
C ARG A 119 6.13 2.94 -10.35
N ILE A 120 6.00 4.21 -10.10
CA ILE A 120 5.02 4.77 -9.18
C ILE A 120 4.02 5.63 -9.98
N LEU A 121 2.72 5.48 -9.72
CA LEU A 121 1.68 6.25 -10.38
C LEU A 121 0.68 6.75 -9.35
N ILE A 122 0.41 8.05 -9.38
CA ILE A 122 -0.68 8.67 -8.62
C ILE A 122 -1.70 9.29 -9.59
N HIS A 123 -2.96 9.24 -9.21
CA HIS A 123 -4.07 9.89 -9.89
C HIS A 123 -5.26 10.06 -8.94
N GLN A 124 -6.22 10.91 -9.33
CA GLN A 124 -7.45 11.09 -8.56
C GLN A 124 -8.34 9.83 -8.56
N PRO A 125 -9.25 9.70 -7.58
CA PRO A 125 -10.28 8.67 -7.61
C PRO A 125 -11.08 8.65 -8.91
N SER A 126 -11.30 7.45 -9.44
CA SER A 126 -12.19 7.27 -10.59
C SER A 126 -13.30 6.29 -10.26
N MET A 127 -14.47 6.53 -10.82
CA MET A 127 -15.61 5.63 -10.70
C MET A 127 -16.06 5.24 -12.11
N GLY A 128 -16.21 3.93 -12.35
CA GLY A 128 -16.70 3.43 -13.63
C GLY A 128 -18.21 3.60 -13.72
N GLY A 129 -18.72 4.11 -14.87
CA GLY A 129 -20.11 4.13 -15.31
C GLY A 129 -21.18 4.36 -14.25
N LEU A 130 -21.52 5.63 -13.95
CA LEU A 130 -22.68 5.95 -13.12
C LEU A 130 -23.95 5.84 -13.97
N SER A 131 -24.88 4.99 -13.55
CA SER A 131 -26.23 4.89 -14.14
C SER A 131 -27.26 4.78 -13.00
N GLY A 132 -28.40 5.38 -13.17
CA GLY A 132 -29.45 5.35 -12.17
C GLY A 132 -30.29 6.63 -12.19
N GLN A 133 -31.08 6.87 -11.15
CA GLN A 133 -31.85 8.09 -11.00
C GLN A 133 -30.93 9.29 -10.76
N ALA A 134 -31.37 10.50 -11.15
CA ALA A 134 -30.56 11.71 -10.98
C ALA A 134 -30.08 11.94 -9.55
N THR A 135 -30.93 11.60 -8.56
CA THR A 135 -30.58 11.70 -7.13
C THR A 135 -29.48 10.74 -6.74
N ASP A 136 -29.49 9.52 -7.27
CA ASP A 136 -28.42 8.52 -6.99
C ASP A 136 -27.08 8.98 -7.58
N ILE A 137 -27.13 9.53 -8.79
CA ILE A 137 -25.94 10.11 -9.45
C ILE A 137 -25.36 11.26 -8.62
N ASP A 138 -26.20 12.17 -8.10
CA ASP A 138 -25.75 13.28 -7.23
C ASP A 138 -25.11 12.76 -5.94
N ILE A 139 -25.71 11.76 -5.29
CA ILE A 139 -25.15 11.14 -4.07
C ILE A 139 -23.76 10.57 -4.34
N HIS A 140 -23.59 9.81 -5.42
CA HIS A 140 -22.31 9.20 -5.77
C HIS A 140 -21.27 10.25 -6.21
N ALA A 141 -21.70 11.31 -6.90
CA ALA A 141 -20.82 12.41 -7.29
C ALA A 141 -20.25 13.14 -6.05
N ARG A 142 -21.09 13.44 -5.07
CA ARG A 142 -20.62 14.03 -3.80
C ARG A 142 -19.66 13.12 -3.05
N GLU A 143 -19.95 11.84 -3.01
CA GLU A 143 -19.09 10.87 -2.30
C GLU A 143 -17.71 10.75 -2.96
N ILE A 144 -17.60 10.69 -4.28
CA ILE A 144 -16.30 10.62 -4.95
C ILE A 144 -15.50 11.93 -4.76
N LEU A 145 -16.17 13.09 -4.72
CA LEU A 145 -15.51 14.36 -4.41
C LEU A 145 -14.99 14.39 -2.98
N ARG A 146 -15.75 13.90 -2.01
CA ARG A 146 -15.33 13.77 -0.61
C ARG A 146 -14.11 12.83 -0.48
N ILE A 147 -14.13 11.70 -1.16
CA ILE A 147 -13.01 10.74 -1.19
C ILE A 147 -11.77 11.40 -1.80
N ARG A 148 -11.92 12.16 -2.89
CA ARG A 148 -10.83 12.91 -3.53
C ARG A 148 -10.17 13.89 -2.56
N GLU A 149 -10.97 14.66 -1.83
CA GLU A 149 -10.47 15.61 -0.83
C GLU A 149 -9.68 14.91 0.28
N ILE A 150 -10.21 13.82 0.82
CA ILE A 150 -9.54 13.02 1.86
C ILE A 150 -8.22 12.47 1.34
N THR A 151 -8.21 11.82 0.19
CA THR A 151 -6.99 11.20 -0.35
C THR A 151 -5.93 12.24 -0.71
N ASN A 152 -6.31 13.39 -1.27
CA ASN A 152 -5.38 14.48 -1.57
C ASN A 152 -4.77 15.07 -0.29
N THR A 153 -5.58 15.28 0.74
CA THR A 153 -5.11 15.77 2.04
C THR A 153 -4.13 14.80 2.69
N LEU A 154 -4.42 13.51 2.65
CA LEU A 154 -3.52 12.48 3.18
C LEU A 154 -2.24 12.37 2.36
N MET A 155 -2.30 12.45 1.02
CA MET A 155 -1.11 12.50 0.18
C MET A 155 -0.24 13.72 0.51
N ALA A 156 -0.83 14.91 0.65
CA ALA A 156 -0.10 16.13 1.05
C ALA A 156 0.59 15.94 2.42
N LYS A 157 -0.12 15.37 3.39
CA LYS A 157 0.42 15.08 4.74
C LYS A 157 1.65 14.17 4.67
N HIS A 158 1.57 13.07 3.93
CA HIS A 158 2.63 12.05 3.91
C HIS A 158 3.82 12.43 3.03
N THR A 159 3.58 13.13 1.91
CA THR A 159 4.65 13.54 0.99
C THR A 159 5.32 14.85 1.41
N GLY A 160 4.62 15.71 2.16
CA GLY A 160 5.05 17.07 2.46
C GLY A 160 4.86 18.04 1.30
N GLN A 161 4.17 17.63 0.22
CA GLN A 161 3.83 18.53 -0.89
C GLN A 161 2.66 19.43 -0.52
N PRO A 162 2.62 20.66 -1.04
CA PRO A 162 1.45 21.52 -0.93
C PRO A 162 0.19 20.87 -1.55
N LEU A 163 -0.96 21.06 -0.92
CA LEU A 163 -2.22 20.44 -1.36
C LEU A 163 -2.56 20.80 -2.82
N ASP A 164 -2.38 22.06 -3.21
CA ASP A 164 -2.62 22.55 -4.57
C ASP A 164 -1.72 21.86 -5.62
N ARG A 165 -0.51 21.45 -5.23
CA ARG A 165 0.36 20.66 -6.08
C ARG A 165 -0.17 19.23 -6.24
N ILE A 166 -0.57 18.59 -5.14
CA ILE A 166 -1.19 17.27 -5.20
C ILE A 166 -2.41 17.29 -6.11
N GLU A 167 -3.32 18.25 -5.94
CA GLU A 167 -4.54 18.40 -6.73
C GLU A 167 -4.27 18.52 -8.23
N ARG A 168 -3.25 19.28 -8.62
CA ARG A 168 -2.85 19.40 -10.02
C ARG A 168 -2.25 18.11 -10.57
N ASP A 169 -1.33 17.51 -9.81
CA ASP A 169 -0.55 16.36 -10.28
C ASP A 169 -1.39 15.08 -10.37
N VAL A 170 -2.42 14.92 -9.50
CA VAL A 170 -3.32 13.76 -9.55
C VAL A 170 -4.48 13.92 -10.54
N GLU A 171 -4.63 15.08 -11.21
CA GLU A 171 -5.75 15.30 -12.14
C GLU A 171 -5.76 14.29 -13.30
N ARG A 172 -4.59 13.82 -13.70
CA ARG A 172 -4.36 12.73 -14.67
C ARG A 172 -3.28 11.82 -14.14
N ASP A 173 -3.03 10.71 -14.84
CA ASP A 173 -1.97 9.78 -14.50
C ASP A 173 -0.63 10.50 -14.40
N PHE A 174 -0.08 10.59 -13.19
CA PHE A 174 1.22 11.14 -12.91
C PHE A 174 2.19 10.00 -12.58
N ILE A 175 3.00 9.65 -13.58
CA ILE A 175 3.90 8.51 -13.54
C ILE A 175 5.29 8.98 -13.14
N MET A 176 5.90 8.30 -12.18
CA MET A 176 7.21 8.60 -11.63
C MET A 176 8.12 7.38 -11.65
N THR A 177 9.39 7.61 -11.95
CA THR A 177 10.49 6.70 -11.62
C THR A 177 10.71 6.68 -10.11
N ALA A 178 11.49 5.72 -9.61
CA ALA A 178 11.85 5.67 -8.19
C ALA A 178 12.54 6.98 -7.73
N GLN A 179 13.40 7.55 -8.58
CA GLN A 179 14.10 8.82 -8.29
C GLN A 179 13.12 10.00 -8.17
N GLN A 180 12.19 10.13 -9.12
CA GLN A 180 11.17 11.17 -9.07
C GLN A 180 10.23 11.01 -7.86
N ALA A 181 9.88 9.76 -7.50
CA ALA A 181 9.06 9.47 -6.33
C ALA A 181 9.76 9.84 -5.01
N LYS A 182 11.09 9.68 -4.95
CA LYS A 182 11.89 10.15 -3.82
C LYS A 182 11.91 11.68 -3.74
N GLU A 183 12.15 12.36 -4.85
CA GLU A 183 12.13 13.84 -4.92
C GLU A 183 10.75 14.42 -4.59
N TYR A 184 9.70 13.69 -4.94
CA TYR A 184 8.31 14.04 -4.63
C TYR A 184 7.94 13.82 -3.16
N GLY A 185 8.66 12.93 -2.47
CA GLY A 185 8.40 12.59 -1.07
C GLY A 185 7.48 11.39 -0.86
N ILE A 186 7.20 10.63 -1.92
CA ILE A 186 6.43 9.37 -1.83
C ILE A 186 7.25 8.29 -1.15
N VAL A 187 8.54 8.19 -1.46
CA VAL A 187 9.49 7.31 -0.78
C VAL A 187 10.62 8.13 -0.17
N ASP A 188 11.26 7.57 0.84
CA ASP A 188 12.37 8.22 1.53
C ASP A 188 13.71 7.85 0.90
N GLU A 189 13.83 6.62 0.34
CA GLU A 189 15.10 6.15 -0.23
C GLU A 189 14.89 5.11 -1.33
N ILE A 190 15.87 5.06 -2.24
CA ILE A 190 15.98 4.00 -3.26
C ILE A 190 17.04 3.03 -2.77
N ILE A 191 16.68 1.73 -2.73
CA ILE A 191 17.56 0.68 -2.27
C ILE A 191 17.81 -0.33 -3.39
N ASP A 192 19.07 -0.66 -3.63
CA ASP A 192 19.51 -1.67 -4.60
C ASP A 192 19.97 -2.98 -3.94
N ARG A 193 20.18 -2.95 -2.62
CA ARG A 193 20.59 -4.11 -1.81
C ARG A 193 19.89 -4.09 -0.45
N PRO A 194 19.63 -5.26 0.13
CA PRO A 194 19.12 -5.32 1.50
C PRO A 194 20.04 -4.56 2.46
N ARG A 195 19.43 -3.82 3.37
CA ARG A 195 20.19 -3.27 4.50
C ARG A 195 20.45 -4.41 5.50
N THR A 196 21.71 -4.72 5.71
CA THR A 196 22.16 -5.66 6.74
C THR A 196 21.94 -5.10 8.13
#